data_219f053dd80bafcc3a5f1d14cb3a9e37
#
_entry.id   219f053dd80bafcc3a5f1d14cb3a9e37
#
_cell.length_a   1.000
_cell.length_b   1.000
_cell.length_c   1.000
_cell.angle_alpha   90.00
_cell.angle_beta   90.00
_cell.angle_gamma   90.00
#
_symmetry.space_group_name_H-M   'P 1'
#
loop_
_entity.id
_entity.type
_entity.pdbx_description
1 polymer ?
#
loop_
_entity_poly.entity_id
_entity_poly.type
_entity_poly.pdbx_seq_one_letter_code
_entity_poly.pdbx_strand_id
1 'polypeptide(L)'
;MGEACAGAGCPPGEVVGAIQELRLKDVTVYRDWTGDSLADLAAHLLTTHHAHARTELERLAPLMEQVTQVPNPELSDLRVHFTELRSHLESHLMHEEQIVFPYLLAMEAGEVPATCFGTVANPIRTMQEEHDQVGRLMRRMRDLSSDFTAPEGACESRRRLFKGLADLEADLRQHLHLENNVLFPKAEALEHSKIPECASPPCFLIEF
;
A
#
# COMPACT_ATOMS: atom_id res chain seq x y z
N MET A 1 2.04 -5.94 -20.62
CA MET A 1 3.11 -4.99 -21.02
C MET A 1 3.04 -4.60 -22.51
N GLY A 2 2.90 -5.52 -23.48
CA GLY A 2 2.84 -5.21 -24.91
C GLY A 2 1.70 -4.28 -25.33
N GLU A 3 0.48 -4.48 -24.82
CA GLU A 3 -0.69 -3.65 -25.15
C GLU A 3 -0.59 -2.21 -24.62
N ALA A 4 -0.05 -2.03 -23.39
CA ALA A 4 0.16 -0.71 -22.82
C ALA A 4 1.23 0.09 -23.58
N CYS A 5 2.30 -0.56 -24.06
CA CYS A 5 3.33 0.05 -24.88
C CYS A 5 2.81 0.45 -26.28
N ALA A 6 1.95 -0.35 -26.86
CA ALA A 6 1.33 -0.06 -28.16
C ALA A 6 0.40 1.18 -28.08
N GLY A 7 -0.34 1.35 -26.99
CA GLY A 7 -1.20 2.52 -26.75
C GLY A 7 -0.42 3.82 -26.49
N ALA A 8 0.80 3.73 -25.96
CA ALA A 8 1.66 4.87 -25.65
C ALA A 8 2.71 5.19 -26.73
N GLY A 9 2.78 4.40 -27.80
CA GLY A 9 3.75 4.60 -28.89
C GLY A 9 5.21 4.36 -28.49
N CYS A 10 5.47 3.69 -27.36
CA CYS A 10 6.82 3.40 -26.88
C CYS A 10 7.20 1.94 -27.19
N PRO A 11 8.37 1.68 -27.82
CA PRO A 11 8.86 0.32 -28.01
C PRO A 11 9.05 -0.41 -26.68
N PRO A 12 8.60 -1.66 -26.53
CA PRO A 12 8.74 -2.42 -25.27
C PRO A 12 10.18 -2.49 -24.76
N GLY A 13 11.17 -2.53 -25.66
CA GLY A 13 12.59 -2.55 -25.32
C GLY A 13 13.09 -1.27 -24.63
N GLU A 14 12.57 -0.10 -25.04
CA GLU A 14 12.91 1.18 -24.40
C GLU A 14 12.33 1.28 -23.00
N VAL A 15 11.10 0.80 -22.81
CA VAL A 15 10.45 0.75 -21.49
C VAL A 15 11.21 -0.20 -20.55
N VAL A 16 11.63 -1.37 -21.03
CA VAL A 16 12.43 -2.31 -20.26
C VAL A 16 13.81 -1.72 -19.94
N GLY A 17 14.45 -1.05 -20.89
CA GLY A 17 15.73 -0.37 -20.68
C GLY A 17 15.62 0.75 -19.62
N ALA A 18 14.61 1.60 -19.72
CA ALA A 18 14.34 2.65 -18.73
C ALA A 18 14.04 2.09 -17.33
N ILE A 19 13.29 1.00 -17.23
CA ILE A 19 13.03 0.30 -15.95
C ILE A 19 14.34 -0.27 -15.38
N GLN A 20 15.20 -0.85 -16.21
CA GLN A 20 16.50 -1.38 -15.77
C GLN A 20 17.45 -0.27 -15.31
N GLU A 21 17.49 0.87 -16.00
CA GLU A 21 18.27 2.04 -15.58
C GLU A 21 17.76 2.65 -14.26
N LEU A 22 16.44 2.72 -14.08
CA LEU A 22 15.84 3.16 -12.81
C LEU A 22 16.19 2.20 -11.66
N ARG A 23 16.14 0.89 -11.89
CA ARG A 23 16.55 -0.13 -10.91
C ARG A 23 18.04 -0.05 -10.55
N LEU A 24 18.90 0.37 -11.47
CA LEU A 24 20.34 0.54 -11.21
C LEU A 24 20.66 1.85 -10.47
N LYS A 25 19.78 2.85 -10.55
CA LYS A 25 19.94 4.14 -9.83
C LYS A 25 19.40 4.07 -8.39
N ASP A 26 18.34 3.32 -8.15
CA ASP A 26 17.82 3.02 -6.81
C ASP A 26 18.45 1.70 -6.32
N VAL A 27 19.65 1.77 -5.80
CA VAL A 27 20.29 0.65 -5.07
C VAL A 27 19.67 0.54 -3.66
N THR A 28 18.38 0.49 -3.59
CA THR A 28 17.68 -0.15 -2.48
C THR A 28 17.78 -1.64 -2.77
N VAL A 29 18.51 -2.39 -1.96
CA VAL A 29 18.62 -3.85 -2.07
C VAL A 29 17.18 -4.39 -1.94
N TYR A 30 16.52 -4.63 -3.07
CA TYR A 30 15.21 -5.27 -3.10
C TYR A 30 15.41 -6.70 -2.57
N ARG A 31 15.02 -6.91 -1.33
CA ARG A 31 14.93 -8.26 -0.79
C ARG A 31 13.83 -8.99 -1.56
N ASP A 32 14.14 -10.16 -2.06
CA ASP A 32 13.15 -11.05 -2.64
C ASP A 32 12.40 -11.75 -1.50
N TRP A 33 11.13 -11.41 -1.32
CA TRP A 33 10.25 -11.96 -0.31
C TRP A 33 9.45 -13.17 -0.78
N THR A 34 9.63 -13.62 -2.01
CA THR A 34 8.84 -14.72 -2.59
C THR A 34 9.05 -16.05 -1.88
N GLY A 35 10.23 -16.26 -1.28
CA GLY A 35 10.58 -17.45 -0.50
C GLY A 35 10.26 -17.38 1.00
N ASP A 36 9.96 -16.20 1.54
CA ASP A 36 9.73 -16.00 2.98
C ASP A 36 8.31 -16.43 3.40
N SER A 37 8.08 -16.67 4.69
CA SER A 37 6.76 -16.96 5.25
C SER A 37 5.82 -15.74 5.23
N LEU A 38 4.50 -15.95 5.37
CA LEU A 38 3.56 -14.84 5.59
C LEU A 38 3.87 -14.12 6.90
N ALA A 39 4.28 -14.87 7.93
CA ALA A 39 4.66 -14.32 9.23
C ALA A 39 5.88 -13.40 9.14
N ASP A 40 6.93 -13.79 8.40
CA ASP A 40 8.13 -12.95 8.22
C ASP A 40 7.81 -11.67 7.47
N LEU A 41 6.99 -11.75 6.42
CA LEU A 41 6.61 -10.58 5.64
C LEU A 41 5.69 -9.65 6.45
N ALA A 42 4.70 -10.18 7.17
CA ALA A 42 3.85 -9.39 8.06
C ALA A 42 4.67 -8.71 9.17
N ALA A 43 5.63 -9.41 9.78
CA ALA A 43 6.53 -8.83 10.77
C ALA A 43 7.40 -7.71 10.19
N HIS A 44 7.87 -7.86 8.95
CA HIS A 44 8.59 -6.80 8.25
C HIS A 44 7.72 -5.57 7.98
N LEU A 45 6.51 -5.75 7.47
CA LEU A 45 5.55 -4.68 7.24
C LEU A 45 5.27 -3.90 8.53
N LEU A 46 4.98 -4.60 9.62
CA LEU A 46 4.72 -4.01 10.94
C LEU A 46 5.90 -3.19 11.47
N THR A 47 7.10 -3.77 11.45
CA THR A 47 8.28 -3.16 12.10
C THR A 47 8.96 -2.10 11.25
N THR A 48 8.78 -2.12 9.94
CA THR A 48 9.40 -1.18 9.01
C THR A 48 8.39 -0.15 8.52
N HIS A 49 7.39 -0.58 7.76
CA HIS A 49 6.48 0.33 7.06
C HIS A 49 5.41 0.94 7.97
N HIS A 50 4.73 0.13 8.79
CA HIS A 50 3.72 0.67 9.73
C HIS A 50 4.33 1.59 10.77
N ALA A 51 5.47 1.19 11.35
CA ALA A 51 6.19 2.02 12.32
C ALA A 51 6.67 3.33 11.69
N HIS A 52 7.21 3.28 10.45
CA HIS A 52 7.62 4.47 9.71
C HIS A 52 6.44 5.37 9.39
N ALA A 53 5.35 4.85 8.84
CA ALA A 53 4.17 5.62 8.49
C ALA A 53 3.60 6.38 9.69
N ARG A 54 3.45 5.73 10.86
CA ARG A 54 2.99 6.39 12.09
C ARG A 54 3.92 7.50 12.52
N THR A 55 5.23 7.22 12.56
CA THR A 55 6.26 8.20 12.94
C THR A 55 6.22 9.43 12.03
N GLU A 56 6.11 9.21 10.71
CA GLU A 56 6.05 10.31 9.75
C GLU A 56 4.74 11.10 9.85
N LEU A 57 3.59 10.45 10.01
CA LEU A 57 2.31 11.14 10.19
C LEU A 57 2.32 12.03 11.45
N GLU A 58 2.89 11.55 12.56
CA GLU A 58 3.04 12.34 13.77
C GLU A 58 4.01 13.51 13.59
N ARG A 59 5.11 13.30 12.87
CA ARG A 59 6.12 14.34 12.60
C ARG A 59 5.62 15.41 11.63
N LEU A 60 4.85 15.01 10.62
CA LEU A 60 4.36 15.91 9.57
C LEU A 60 3.17 16.76 10.02
N ALA A 61 2.33 16.26 10.91
CA ALA A 61 1.13 17.00 11.36
C ALA A 61 1.45 18.40 11.90
N PRO A 62 2.37 18.60 12.85
CA PRO A 62 2.70 19.95 13.33
C PRO A 62 3.38 20.82 12.26
N LEU A 63 4.13 20.24 11.33
CA LEU A 63 4.70 20.98 10.19
C LEU A 63 3.60 21.48 9.26
N MET A 64 2.60 20.64 8.99
CA MET A 64 1.43 20.99 8.18
C MET A 64 0.68 22.17 8.80
N GLU A 65 0.38 22.10 10.10
CA GLU A 65 -0.28 23.19 10.81
C GLU A 65 0.55 24.50 10.75
N GLN A 66 1.86 24.43 10.96
CA GLN A 66 2.75 25.57 10.92
C GLN A 66 2.79 26.23 9.53
N VAL A 67 2.88 25.43 8.47
CA VAL A 67 2.99 25.92 7.08
C VAL A 67 1.68 26.53 6.61
N THR A 68 0.55 26.06 7.10
CA THR A 68 -0.79 26.55 6.73
C THR A 68 -1.28 27.75 7.54
N GLN A 69 -0.50 28.26 8.51
CA GLN A 69 -0.82 29.51 9.22
C GLN A 69 -0.80 30.73 8.30
N VAL A 70 -0.01 30.69 7.22
CA VAL A 70 -0.02 31.74 6.20
C VAL A 70 -1.13 31.42 5.21
N PRO A 71 -2.09 32.34 4.95
CA PRO A 71 -3.18 32.12 4.02
C PRO A 71 -2.66 31.80 2.61
N ASN A 72 -2.90 30.56 2.18
CA ASN A 72 -2.59 30.07 0.85
C ASN A 72 -3.61 28.96 0.52
N PRO A 73 -4.45 29.12 -0.52
CA PRO A 73 -5.49 28.15 -0.85
C PRO A 73 -4.94 26.74 -1.09
N GLU A 74 -3.85 26.60 -1.86
CA GLU A 74 -3.25 25.32 -2.18
C GLU A 74 -2.75 24.58 -0.93
N LEU A 75 -2.14 25.30 0.02
CA LEU A 75 -1.69 24.72 1.28
C LEU A 75 -2.86 24.36 2.19
N SER A 76 -3.95 25.12 2.14
CA SER A 76 -5.17 24.78 2.87
C SER A 76 -5.78 23.48 2.35
N ASP A 77 -5.87 23.33 1.03
CA ASP A 77 -6.35 22.09 0.40
C ASP A 77 -5.41 20.92 0.67
N LEU A 78 -4.09 21.16 0.63
CA LEU A 78 -3.08 20.15 0.99
C LEU A 78 -3.29 19.64 2.42
N ARG A 79 -3.58 20.52 3.36
CA ARG A 79 -3.87 20.16 4.76
C ARG A 79 -5.13 19.30 4.88
N VAL A 80 -6.18 19.61 4.14
CA VAL A 80 -7.41 18.81 4.12
C VAL A 80 -7.10 17.39 3.67
N HIS A 81 -6.40 17.23 2.54
CA HIS A 81 -6.04 15.90 2.02
C HIS A 81 -5.04 15.15 2.92
N PHE A 82 -4.11 15.86 3.57
CA PHE A 82 -3.22 15.24 4.56
C PHE A 82 -4.00 14.70 5.77
N THR A 83 -4.99 15.45 6.26
CA THR A 83 -5.82 15.01 7.38
C THR A 83 -6.64 13.79 7.00
N GLU A 84 -7.19 13.77 5.80
CA GLU A 84 -7.92 12.63 5.26
C GLU A 84 -7.00 11.41 5.08
N LEU A 85 -5.82 11.59 4.49
CA LEU A 85 -4.81 10.54 4.35
C LEU A 85 -4.44 9.92 5.69
N ARG A 86 -4.18 10.77 6.69
CA ARG A 86 -3.84 10.34 8.03
C ARG A 86 -4.94 9.45 8.63
N SER A 87 -6.20 9.89 8.57
CA SER A 87 -7.33 9.13 9.08
C SER A 87 -7.49 7.78 8.39
N HIS A 88 -7.35 7.75 7.06
CA HIS A 88 -7.42 6.51 6.28
C HIS A 88 -6.28 5.55 6.63
N LEU A 89 -5.04 6.04 6.69
CA LEU A 89 -3.90 5.18 7.03
C LEU A 89 -3.98 4.64 8.45
N GLU A 90 -4.36 5.47 9.45
CA GLU A 90 -4.51 5.01 10.83
C GLU A 90 -5.55 3.88 10.94
N SER A 91 -6.69 3.98 10.23
CA SER A 91 -7.71 2.94 10.18
C SER A 91 -7.24 1.69 9.43
N HIS A 92 -6.61 1.87 8.28
CA HIS A 92 -6.08 0.81 7.43
C HIS A 92 -5.05 -0.06 8.19
N LEU A 93 -4.00 0.57 8.72
CA LEU A 93 -2.97 -0.13 9.50
C LEU A 93 -3.56 -0.87 10.70
N MET A 94 -4.59 -0.31 11.35
CA MET A 94 -5.27 -0.98 12.46
C MET A 94 -6.04 -2.22 11.98
N HIS A 95 -6.72 -2.17 10.84
CA HIS A 95 -7.43 -3.32 10.27
C HIS A 95 -6.47 -4.45 9.93
N GLU A 96 -5.31 -4.13 9.36
CA GLU A 96 -4.29 -5.14 9.06
C GLU A 96 -3.74 -5.80 10.32
N GLU A 97 -3.34 -5.00 11.30
CA GLU A 97 -2.74 -5.48 12.54
C GLU A 97 -3.71 -6.29 13.41
N GLN A 98 -4.98 -5.94 13.42
CA GLN A 98 -5.96 -6.58 14.30
C GLN A 98 -6.78 -7.68 13.64
N ILE A 99 -6.87 -7.69 12.30
CA ILE A 99 -7.75 -8.61 11.59
C ILE A 99 -6.98 -9.39 10.53
N VAL A 100 -6.36 -8.71 9.55
CA VAL A 100 -5.81 -9.38 8.38
C VAL A 100 -4.58 -10.21 8.75
N PHE A 101 -3.56 -9.59 9.33
CA PHE A 101 -2.31 -10.30 9.66
C PHE A 101 -2.52 -11.43 10.66
N PRO A 102 -3.27 -11.28 11.79
CA PRO A 102 -3.56 -12.40 12.66
C PRO A 102 -4.25 -13.58 11.95
N TYR A 103 -5.16 -13.29 11.02
CA TYR A 103 -5.80 -14.33 10.22
C TYR A 103 -4.80 -15.05 9.30
N LEU A 104 -3.93 -14.29 8.60
CA LEU A 104 -2.90 -14.88 7.73
C LEU A 104 -1.94 -15.78 8.50
N LEU A 105 -1.52 -15.35 9.70
CA LEU A 105 -0.62 -16.12 10.56
C LEU A 105 -1.28 -17.40 11.05
N ALA A 106 -2.52 -17.35 11.51
CA ALA A 106 -3.28 -18.51 11.92
C ALA A 106 -3.47 -19.50 10.75
N MET A 107 -3.81 -18.99 9.58
CA MET A 107 -3.94 -19.78 8.37
C MET A 107 -2.61 -20.44 8.00
N GLU A 108 -1.48 -19.77 8.10
CA GLU A 108 -0.15 -20.34 7.84
C GLU A 108 0.19 -21.44 8.84
N ALA A 109 -0.14 -21.26 10.11
CA ALA A 109 0.02 -22.28 11.17
C ALA A 109 -0.87 -23.53 10.98
N GLY A 110 -1.79 -23.52 10.02
CA GLY A 110 -2.72 -24.63 9.77
C GLY A 110 -4.02 -24.52 10.55
N GLU A 111 -4.23 -23.42 11.24
CA GLU A 111 -5.49 -23.10 11.88
C GLU A 111 -6.48 -22.53 10.86
N VAL A 112 -7.76 -22.86 11.02
CA VAL A 112 -8.84 -22.28 10.22
C VAL A 112 -9.71 -21.45 11.17
N PRO A 113 -9.38 -20.17 11.40
CA PRO A 113 -10.17 -19.34 12.30
C PRO A 113 -11.60 -19.21 11.77
N ALA A 114 -12.58 -19.37 12.64
CA ALA A 114 -13.95 -19.02 12.29
C ALA A 114 -14.04 -17.50 12.07
N THR A 115 -14.30 -17.10 10.85
CA THR A 115 -14.37 -15.68 10.46
C THR A 115 -15.74 -15.35 9.89
N CYS A 116 -16.14 -14.08 10.05
CA CYS A 116 -17.38 -13.58 9.48
C CYS A 116 -17.25 -13.22 7.98
N PHE A 117 -16.04 -13.18 7.44
CA PHE A 117 -15.79 -12.79 6.04
C PHE A 117 -15.69 -13.97 5.06
N GLY A 118 -15.68 -15.21 5.54
CA GLY A 118 -15.74 -16.44 4.73
C GLY A 118 -14.41 -16.84 4.09
N THR A 119 -13.87 -16.05 3.17
CA THR A 119 -12.60 -16.30 2.46
C THR A 119 -11.66 -15.11 2.61
N VAL A 120 -10.34 -15.36 2.58
CA VAL A 120 -9.30 -14.31 2.67
C VAL A 120 -9.39 -13.28 1.54
N ALA A 121 -9.93 -13.66 0.40
CA ALA A 121 -10.15 -12.75 -0.72
C ALA A 121 -11.05 -11.56 -0.39
N ASN A 122 -11.98 -11.70 0.59
CA ASN A 122 -12.88 -10.61 0.96
C ASN A 122 -12.15 -9.47 1.72
N PRO A 123 -11.43 -9.72 2.82
CA PRO A 123 -10.63 -8.66 3.47
C PRO A 123 -9.53 -8.14 2.55
N ILE A 124 -8.88 -8.97 1.74
CA ILE A 124 -7.87 -8.52 0.77
C ILE A 124 -8.45 -7.48 -0.20
N ARG A 125 -9.63 -7.74 -0.76
CA ARG A 125 -10.30 -6.77 -1.64
C ARG A 125 -10.56 -5.44 -0.93
N THR A 126 -11.00 -5.48 0.32
CA THR A 126 -11.20 -4.25 1.11
C THR A 126 -9.89 -3.49 1.28
N MET A 127 -8.80 -4.18 1.61
CA MET A 127 -7.47 -3.54 1.70
C MET A 127 -7.04 -2.91 0.37
N GLN A 128 -7.23 -3.60 -0.75
CA GLN A 128 -6.92 -3.07 -2.08
C GLN A 128 -7.74 -1.82 -2.43
N GLU A 129 -9.02 -1.76 -2.06
CA GLU A 129 -9.86 -0.56 -2.22
C GLU A 129 -9.35 0.61 -1.38
N GLU A 130 -8.90 0.35 -0.15
CA GLU A 130 -8.28 1.34 0.73
C GLU A 130 -6.91 1.81 0.17
N HIS A 131 -6.09 0.91 -0.38
CA HIS A 131 -4.85 1.24 -1.09
C HIS A 131 -5.07 2.20 -2.26
N ASP A 132 -6.11 1.94 -3.05
CA ASP A 132 -6.48 2.81 -4.16
C ASP A 132 -6.87 4.22 -3.67
N GLN A 133 -7.53 4.31 -2.51
CA GLN A 133 -7.90 5.58 -1.91
C GLN A 133 -6.67 6.35 -1.41
N VAL A 134 -5.77 5.68 -0.70
CA VAL A 134 -4.47 6.25 -0.31
C VAL A 134 -3.71 6.75 -1.54
N GLY A 135 -3.65 5.96 -2.62
CA GLY A 135 -3.01 6.36 -3.87
C GLY A 135 -3.65 7.59 -4.54
N ARG A 136 -4.98 7.74 -4.46
CA ARG A 136 -5.68 8.94 -4.95
C ARG A 136 -5.34 10.18 -4.13
N LEU A 137 -5.33 10.05 -2.80
CA LEU A 137 -4.98 11.16 -1.89
C LEU A 137 -3.53 11.62 -2.11
N MET A 138 -2.58 10.69 -2.20
CA MET A 138 -1.18 11.02 -2.45
C MET A 138 -0.99 11.73 -3.80
N ARG A 139 -1.65 11.28 -4.87
CA ARG A 139 -1.61 11.97 -6.16
C ARG A 139 -2.16 13.40 -6.05
N ARG A 140 -3.29 13.59 -5.36
CA ARG A 140 -3.88 14.91 -5.16
C ARG A 140 -2.96 15.85 -4.39
N MET A 141 -2.32 15.35 -3.33
CA MET A 141 -1.35 16.11 -2.54
C MET A 141 -0.11 16.48 -3.37
N ARG A 142 0.34 15.57 -4.24
CA ARG A 142 1.43 15.80 -5.18
C ARG A 142 1.10 16.92 -6.17
N ASP A 143 -0.10 16.91 -6.75
CA ASP A 143 -0.58 17.96 -7.67
C ASP A 143 -0.60 19.33 -6.98
N LEU A 144 -1.12 19.43 -5.74
CA LEU A 144 -1.21 20.65 -4.95
C LEU A 144 0.15 21.19 -4.48
N SER A 145 1.19 20.36 -4.50
CA SER A 145 2.53 20.72 -4.01
C SER A 145 3.59 20.78 -5.11
N SER A 146 3.21 20.71 -6.39
CA SER A 146 4.14 20.64 -7.51
C SER A 146 5.17 19.52 -7.31
N ASP A 147 4.71 18.29 -7.19
CA ASP A 147 5.53 17.09 -6.91
C ASP A 147 6.34 17.20 -5.61
N PHE A 148 5.75 17.77 -4.55
CA PHE A 148 6.42 18.05 -3.28
C PHE A 148 7.67 18.92 -3.42
N THR A 149 7.68 19.79 -4.44
CA THR A 149 8.78 20.70 -4.70
C THR A 149 8.55 22.03 -3.98
N ALA A 150 9.42 22.37 -3.06
CA ALA A 150 9.33 23.64 -2.35
C ALA A 150 9.73 24.80 -3.29
N PRO A 151 8.91 25.87 -3.40
CA PRO A 151 9.23 27.00 -4.24
C PRO A 151 10.48 27.73 -3.74
N GLU A 152 11.11 28.49 -4.64
CA GLU A 152 12.25 29.34 -4.28
C GLU A 152 11.86 30.29 -3.16
N GLY A 153 12.73 30.45 -2.15
CA GLY A 153 12.44 31.28 -0.97
C GLY A 153 11.50 30.65 0.06
N ALA A 154 11.06 29.40 -0.12
CA ALA A 154 10.24 28.71 0.87
C ALA A 154 10.94 28.64 2.25
N CYS A 155 10.16 28.82 3.32
CA CYS A 155 10.67 28.65 4.67
C CYS A 155 11.12 27.21 4.95
N GLU A 156 11.96 27.02 5.96
CA GLU A 156 12.51 25.71 6.32
C GLU A 156 11.42 24.69 6.64
N SER A 157 10.36 25.10 7.36
CA SER A 157 9.24 24.20 7.69
C SER A 157 8.54 23.68 6.44
N ARG A 158 8.37 24.50 5.39
CA ARG A 158 7.76 24.06 4.12
C ARG A 158 8.67 23.08 3.37
N ARG A 159 9.98 23.33 3.34
CA ARG A 159 10.95 22.40 2.74
C ARG A 159 10.94 21.05 3.45
N ARG A 160 10.95 21.06 4.79
CA ARG A 160 10.89 19.83 5.61
C ARG A 160 9.58 19.10 5.46
N LEU A 161 8.46 19.82 5.37
CA LEU A 161 7.14 19.21 5.13
C LEU A 161 7.13 18.50 3.78
N PHE A 162 7.51 19.17 2.71
CA PHE A 162 7.44 18.61 1.36
C PHE A 162 8.38 17.43 1.18
N LYS A 163 9.61 17.53 1.72
CA LYS A 163 10.52 16.41 1.75
C LYS A 163 9.92 15.21 2.50
N GLY A 164 9.32 15.43 3.67
CA GLY A 164 8.72 14.35 4.45
C GLY A 164 7.51 13.72 3.77
N LEU A 165 6.69 14.50 3.06
CA LEU A 165 5.58 13.95 2.25
C LEU A 165 6.10 13.09 1.09
N ALA A 166 7.19 13.49 0.45
CA ALA A 166 7.82 12.70 -0.60
C ALA A 166 8.42 11.38 -0.05
N ASP A 167 9.09 11.45 1.11
CA ASP A 167 9.66 10.27 1.79
C ASP A 167 8.53 9.29 2.21
N LEU A 168 7.44 9.82 2.79
CA LEU A 168 6.26 9.02 3.15
C LEU A 168 5.63 8.34 1.93
N GLU A 169 5.47 9.07 0.81
CA GLU A 169 4.93 8.49 -0.42
C GLU A 169 5.82 7.36 -0.95
N ALA A 170 7.14 7.54 -0.90
CA ALA A 170 8.09 6.53 -1.36
C ALA A 170 7.99 5.24 -0.53
N ASP A 171 7.88 5.36 0.79
CA ASP A 171 7.69 4.22 1.69
C ASP A 171 6.33 3.54 1.48
N LEU A 172 5.25 4.30 1.41
CA LEU A 172 3.90 3.76 1.14
C LEU A 172 3.84 2.98 -0.17
N ARG A 173 4.53 3.41 -1.21
CA ARG A 173 4.60 2.65 -2.47
C ARG A 173 5.25 1.27 -2.29
N GLN A 174 6.31 1.18 -1.48
CA GLN A 174 6.95 -0.10 -1.18
C GLN A 174 6.06 -0.99 -0.32
N HIS A 175 5.45 -0.42 0.72
CA HIS A 175 4.47 -1.06 1.57
C HIS A 175 3.36 -1.71 0.74
N LEU A 176 2.59 -0.91 0.00
CA LEU A 176 1.49 -1.38 -0.84
C LEU A 176 1.94 -2.37 -1.93
N HIS A 177 3.18 -2.21 -2.43
CA HIS A 177 3.75 -3.17 -3.39
C HIS A 177 3.96 -4.54 -2.76
N LEU A 178 4.52 -4.60 -1.55
CA LEU A 178 4.75 -5.86 -0.83
C LEU A 178 3.44 -6.58 -0.52
N GLU A 179 2.42 -5.85 -0.14
CA GLU A 179 1.11 -6.43 0.13
C GLU A 179 0.41 -6.90 -1.12
N ASN A 180 0.19 -6.03 -2.08
CA ASN A 180 -0.56 -6.34 -3.29
C ASN A 180 0.10 -7.39 -4.18
N ASN A 181 1.44 -7.45 -4.21
CA ASN A 181 2.16 -8.29 -5.17
C ASN A 181 2.88 -9.49 -4.53
N VAL A 182 2.96 -9.54 -3.18
CA VAL A 182 3.60 -10.65 -2.49
C VAL A 182 2.68 -11.24 -1.42
N LEU A 183 2.30 -10.47 -0.39
CA LEU A 183 1.58 -10.97 0.77
C LEU A 183 0.20 -11.53 0.38
N PHE A 184 -0.62 -10.73 -0.29
CA PHE A 184 -1.99 -11.10 -0.63
C PHE A 184 -2.06 -12.26 -1.62
N PRO A 185 -1.28 -12.29 -2.73
CA PRO A 185 -1.26 -13.46 -3.61
C PRO A 185 -0.79 -14.75 -2.91
N LYS A 186 0.19 -14.66 -1.99
CA LYS A 186 0.63 -15.83 -1.19
C LYS A 186 -0.48 -16.32 -0.26
N ALA A 187 -1.21 -15.39 0.38
CA ALA A 187 -2.31 -15.73 1.26
C ALA A 187 -3.45 -16.45 0.52
N GLU A 188 -3.85 -15.93 -0.65
CA GLU A 188 -4.86 -16.54 -1.50
C GLU A 188 -4.43 -17.94 -1.98
N ALA A 189 -3.19 -18.09 -2.43
CA ALA A 189 -2.64 -19.36 -2.86
C ALA A 189 -2.61 -20.39 -1.71
N LEU A 190 -2.26 -19.96 -0.50
CA LEU A 190 -2.25 -20.78 0.69
C LEU A 190 -3.66 -21.25 1.06
N GLU A 191 -4.65 -20.36 1.05
CA GLU A 191 -6.05 -20.71 1.32
C GLU A 191 -6.55 -21.75 0.32
N HIS A 192 -6.31 -21.55 -0.98
CA HIS A 192 -6.69 -22.51 -2.03
C HIS A 192 -6.04 -23.88 -1.83
N SER A 193 -4.80 -23.93 -1.37
CA SER A 193 -4.11 -25.20 -1.14
C SER A 193 -4.67 -25.99 0.06
N LYS A 194 -5.35 -25.31 0.99
CA LYS A 194 -5.90 -25.90 2.22
C LYS A 194 -7.40 -26.24 2.12
N ILE A 195 -8.10 -25.67 1.15
CA ILE A 195 -9.47 -26.07 0.84
C ILE A 195 -9.35 -27.33 -0.03
N PRO A 196 -9.69 -28.54 0.47
CA PRO A 196 -9.77 -29.69 -0.40
C PRO A 196 -10.81 -29.35 -1.47
N GLU A 197 -10.50 -29.68 -2.74
CA GLU A 197 -11.52 -29.65 -3.81
C GLU A 197 -12.76 -30.34 -3.26
N CYS A 198 -13.78 -29.55 -2.93
CA CYS A 198 -15.05 -30.09 -2.46
C CYS A 198 -15.56 -30.93 -3.62
N ALA A 199 -15.50 -32.26 -3.45
CA ALA A 199 -16.15 -33.20 -4.35
C ALA A 199 -17.57 -32.64 -4.59
N SER A 200 -17.88 -32.36 -5.84
CA SER A 200 -19.21 -31.91 -6.27
C SER A 200 -20.25 -32.69 -5.48
N PRO A 201 -21.24 -32.03 -4.85
CA PRO A 201 -22.28 -32.78 -4.14
C PRO A 201 -22.92 -33.76 -5.14
N PRO A 202 -23.17 -35.00 -4.73
CA PRO A 202 -23.84 -35.93 -5.62
C PRO A 202 -25.16 -35.30 -6.06
N CYS A 203 -25.36 -35.19 -7.37
CA CYS A 203 -26.66 -34.82 -7.94
C CYS A 203 -27.65 -35.87 -7.43
N PHE A 204 -28.41 -35.56 -6.41
CA PHE A 204 -29.63 -36.28 -6.09
C PHE A 204 -30.61 -35.98 -7.25
N LEU A 205 -30.66 -36.91 -8.20
CA LEU A 205 -31.79 -36.98 -9.10
C LEU A 205 -33.02 -37.33 -8.24
N ILE A 206 -33.85 -36.34 -8.02
CA ILE A 206 -35.19 -36.57 -7.51
C ILE A 206 -35.99 -37.05 -8.73
N GLU A 207 -36.17 -38.37 -8.83
CA GLU A 207 -37.16 -38.96 -9.72
C GLU A 207 -38.56 -38.70 -9.13
N PHE A 208 -39.42 -38.04 -9.91
CA PHE A 208 -40.84 -37.95 -9.68
C PHE A 208 -41.58 -39.03 -10.48
#